data_ef1c4498a6d88eef9980c547c2a966a1
#
_entry.id   ef1c4498a6d88eef9980c547c2a966a1
#
_cell.length_a   1.000
_cell.length_b   1.000
_cell.length_c   1.000
_cell.angle_alpha   90.00
_cell.angle_beta   90.00
_cell.angle_gamma   90.00
#
_symmetry.space_group_name_H-M   'P 1'
#
loop_
_entity.id
_entity.type
_entity.pdbx_description
1 polymer ?
#
loop_
_entity_poly.entity_id
_entity_poly.type
_entity_poly.pdbx_seq_one_letter_code
_entity_poly.pdbx_strand_id
1 'polypeptide(L)'
;MAGCCAQMVGFAVISFRENRWGGLVAQGLGTSMLQVPNIIKNPRIWIAPTLASAITGPLATCVFHLEMNGAPVSSGMGTCGLVGQIGVIDGWVNDVANGLKAAITPMDWAGLALLCFVLPAVLSWVINLGLRKLGWVKDGDMKLDL
;
A
#
# COMPACT_ATOMS: atom_id res chain seq x y z
N MET A 1 -8.97 -1.27 0.63
CA MET A 1 -8.01 -0.41 -0.11
C MET A 1 -6.72 -0.16 0.66
N ALA A 2 -6.74 0.36 1.90
CA ALA A 2 -5.53 0.65 2.68
C ALA A 2 -4.55 -0.53 2.77
N GLY A 3 -5.04 -1.74 3.00
CA GLY A 3 -4.22 -2.94 3.03
C GLY A 3 -3.57 -3.27 1.68
N CYS A 4 -4.28 -3.07 0.57
CA CYS A 4 -3.74 -3.28 -0.78
C CYS A 4 -2.65 -2.26 -1.10
N CYS A 5 -2.87 -0.99 -0.74
CA CYS A 5 -1.85 0.05 -0.84
C CYS A 5 -0.62 -0.28 0.01
N ALA A 6 -0.81 -0.78 1.22
CA ALA A 6 0.28 -1.18 2.10
C ALA A 6 1.13 -2.30 1.50
N GLN A 7 0.52 -3.29 0.86
CA GLN A 7 1.26 -4.35 0.16
C GLN A 7 2.07 -3.79 -1.01
N MET A 8 1.45 -3.00 -1.86
CA MET A 8 2.08 -2.48 -3.08
C MET A 8 3.21 -1.51 -2.75
N VAL A 9 2.93 -0.49 -1.96
CA VAL A 9 3.92 0.50 -1.54
C VAL A 9 4.98 -0.14 -0.64
N GLY A 10 4.58 -1.06 0.24
CA GLY A 10 5.49 -1.81 1.09
C GLY A 10 6.54 -2.56 0.29
N PHE A 11 6.15 -3.41 -0.65
CA PHE A 11 7.09 -4.14 -1.51
C PHE A 11 7.94 -3.21 -2.37
N ALA A 12 7.37 -2.13 -2.89
CA ALA A 12 8.11 -1.14 -3.66
C ALA A 12 9.27 -0.53 -2.86
N VAL A 13 9.00 -0.15 -1.62
CA VAL A 13 9.98 0.50 -0.73
C VAL A 13 11.03 -0.49 -0.23
N ILE A 14 10.62 -1.67 0.28
CA ILE A 14 11.56 -2.64 0.85
C ILE A 14 12.48 -3.27 -0.20
N SER A 15 12.02 -3.39 -1.44
CA SER A 15 12.82 -3.91 -2.56
C SER A 15 13.62 -2.83 -3.30
N PHE A 16 13.53 -1.57 -2.88
CA PHE A 16 14.23 -0.46 -3.54
C PHE A 16 15.74 -0.66 -3.63
N ARG A 17 16.35 -1.26 -2.62
CA ARG A 17 17.80 -1.54 -2.62
C ARG A 17 18.22 -2.48 -3.77
N GLU A 18 17.33 -3.34 -4.20
CA GLU A 18 17.59 -4.39 -5.21
C GLU A 18 17.09 -3.98 -6.60
N ASN A 19 15.95 -3.32 -6.66
CA ASN A 19 15.25 -2.98 -7.91
C ASN A 19 15.26 -1.48 -8.24
N ARG A 20 15.71 -0.63 -7.32
CA ARG A 20 15.79 0.83 -7.46
C ARG A 20 14.49 1.45 -7.99
N TRP A 21 14.59 2.44 -8.85
CA TRP A 21 13.43 3.17 -9.38
C TRP A 21 12.52 2.33 -10.26
N GLY A 22 13.09 1.42 -11.06
CA GLY A 22 12.29 0.51 -11.88
C GLY A 22 11.36 -0.36 -11.05
N GLY A 23 11.88 -0.95 -9.97
CA GLY A 23 11.09 -1.74 -9.05
C GLY A 23 10.08 -0.90 -8.26
N LEU A 24 10.44 0.32 -7.88
CA LEU A 24 9.52 1.23 -7.19
C LEU A 24 8.28 1.52 -8.03
N VAL A 25 8.46 1.86 -9.30
CA VAL A 25 7.37 2.15 -10.23
C VAL A 25 6.59 0.87 -10.57
N ALA A 26 7.28 -0.21 -10.90
CA ALA A 26 6.65 -1.47 -11.28
C ALA A 26 5.76 -2.05 -10.17
N GLN A 27 6.18 -1.98 -8.92
CA GLN A 27 5.43 -2.51 -7.78
C GLN A 27 4.49 -1.49 -7.16
N GLY A 28 4.90 -0.23 -7.04
CA GLY A 28 4.10 0.82 -6.41
C GLY A 28 2.91 1.25 -7.27
N LEU A 29 3.10 1.45 -8.56
CA LEU A 29 2.05 1.86 -9.50
C LEU A 29 1.56 0.72 -10.39
N GLY A 30 2.38 -0.31 -10.60
CA GLY A 30 1.99 -1.49 -11.34
C GLY A 30 1.31 -2.52 -10.44
N THR A 31 2.05 -3.52 -9.98
CA THR A 31 1.50 -4.56 -9.11
C THR A 31 2.56 -5.21 -8.21
N SER A 32 2.18 -5.49 -6.97
CA SER A 32 3.00 -6.30 -6.05
C SER A 32 3.08 -7.78 -6.43
N MET A 33 2.25 -8.23 -7.35
CA MET A 33 2.26 -9.63 -7.83
C MET A 33 3.58 -10.01 -8.50
N LEU A 34 4.36 -9.04 -8.95
CA LEU A 34 5.72 -9.28 -9.46
C LEU A 34 6.64 -9.95 -8.43
N GLN A 35 6.33 -9.83 -7.14
CA GLN A 35 7.09 -10.48 -6.07
C GLN A 35 6.64 -11.92 -5.75
N VAL A 36 5.56 -12.41 -6.34
CA VAL A 36 5.04 -13.77 -6.06
C VAL A 36 6.12 -14.85 -6.25
N PRO A 37 6.92 -14.86 -7.32
CA PRO A 37 7.99 -15.84 -7.46
C PRO A 37 9.01 -15.79 -6.32
N ASN A 38 9.33 -14.59 -5.84
CA ASN A 38 10.25 -14.40 -4.72
C ASN A 38 9.62 -14.81 -3.39
N ILE A 39 8.33 -14.57 -3.20
CA ILE A 39 7.58 -15.04 -2.02
C ILE A 39 7.55 -16.56 -1.94
N ILE A 40 7.41 -17.25 -3.08
CA ILE A 40 7.46 -18.72 -3.13
C ILE A 40 8.84 -19.24 -2.71
N LYS A 41 9.91 -18.55 -3.12
CA LYS A 41 11.28 -18.92 -2.75
C LYS A 41 11.58 -18.62 -1.28
N ASN A 42 11.13 -17.49 -0.78
CA ASN A 42 11.31 -17.07 0.61
C ASN A 42 10.06 -16.36 1.15
N PRO A 43 9.11 -17.08 1.77
CA PRO A 43 7.87 -16.49 2.28
C PRO A 43 8.08 -15.41 3.34
N ARG A 44 9.25 -15.36 3.97
CA ARG A 44 9.56 -14.37 5.01
C ARG A 44 9.59 -12.93 4.52
N ILE A 45 9.81 -12.71 3.21
CA ILE A 45 9.75 -11.36 2.63
C ILE A 45 8.34 -10.75 2.68
N TRP A 46 7.31 -11.58 2.79
CA TRP A 46 5.91 -11.13 2.86
C TRP A 46 5.52 -10.57 4.23
N ILE A 47 6.28 -10.85 5.27
CA ILE A 47 5.94 -10.48 6.65
C ILE A 47 5.87 -8.95 6.80
N ALA A 48 6.83 -8.20 6.29
CA ALA A 48 6.89 -6.75 6.46
C ALA A 48 5.67 -6.01 5.86
N PRO A 49 5.30 -6.22 4.58
CA PRO A 49 4.10 -5.59 4.01
C PRO A 49 2.82 -6.06 4.67
N THR A 50 2.73 -7.33 5.07
CA THR A 50 1.55 -7.89 5.74
C THR A 50 1.33 -7.27 7.11
N LEU A 51 2.37 -7.11 7.93
CA LEU A 51 2.27 -6.41 9.20
C LEU A 51 1.93 -4.92 9.01
N ALA A 52 2.50 -4.26 8.02
CA ALA A 52 2.13 -2.89 7.68
C ALA A 52 0.64 -2.79 7.31
N SER A 53 0.10 -3.74 6.53
CA SER A 53 -1.32 -3.82 6.21
C SER A 53 -2.19 -4.02 7.46
N ALA A 54 -1.75 -4.87 8.37
CA ALA A 54 -2.46 -5.14 9.63
C ALA A 54 -2.52 -3.92 10.55
N ILE A 55 -1.56 -3.01 10.46
CA ILE A 55 -1.54 -1.75 11.21
C ILE A 55 -2.36 -0.67 10.50
N THR A 56 -2.20 -0.51 9.19
CA THR A 56 -2.87 0.56 8.43
C THR A 56 -4.38 0.34 8.28
N GLY A 57 -4.84 -0.90 8.22
CA GLY A 57 -6.27 -1.22 8.13
C GLY A 57 -7.08 -0.62 9.27
N PRO A 58 -6.80 -0.98 10.54
CA PRO A 58 -7.46 -0.39 11.71
C PRO A 58 -7.30 1.12 11.82
N LEU A 59 -6.15 1.68 11.45
CA LEU A 59 -5.95 3.14 11.42
C LEU A 59 -6.91 3.83 10.45
N ALA A 60 -7.14 3.24 9.27
CA ALA A 60 -8.08 3.78 8.30
C ALA A 60 -9.51 3.83 8.83
N THR A 61 -9.94 2.78 9.54
CA THR A 61 -11.32 2.63 10.01
C THR A 61 -11.57 3.23 11.38
N CYS A 62 -10.62 3.12 12.32
CA CYS A 62 -10.83 3.52 13.72
C CYS A 62 -10.31 4.92 14.05
N VAL A 63 -9.22 5.37 13.42
CA VAL A 63 -8.60 6.68 13.70
C VAL A 63 -9.05 7.74 12.71
N PHE A 64 -8.96 7.47 11.42
CA PHE A 64 -9.31 8.43 10.37
C PHE A 64 -10.76 8.33 9.91
N HIS A 65 -11.46 7.24 10.22
CA HIS A 65 -12.84 6.98 9.78
C HIS A 65 -13.01 7.20 8.26
N LEU A 66 -12.05 6.73 7.47
CA LEU A 66 -12.11 6.84 6.02
C LEU A 66 -13.05 5.79 5.44
N GLU A 67 -13.96 6.22 4.61
CA GLU A 67 -14.92 5.37 3.91
C GLU A 67 -14.72 5.49 2.41
N MET A 68 -14.96 4.39 1.72
CA MET A 68 -14.92 4.33 0.26
C MET A 68 -16.24 3.79 -0.26
N ASN A 69 -17.02 4.66 -0.89
CA ASN A 69 -18.32 4.33 -1.51
C ASN A 69 -18.23 4.17 -3.04
N GLY A 70 -17.00 4.06 -3.57
CA GLY A 70 -16.76 3.83 -4.98
C GLY A 70 -16.94 2.37 -5.40
N ALA A 71 -16.57 2.05 -6.64
CA ALA A 71 -16.64 0.70 -7.16
C ALA A 71 -15.76 -0.27 -6.36
N PRO A 72 -16.27 -1.44 -5.95
CA PRO A 72 -15.50 -2.43 -5.16
C PRO A 72 -14.17 -2.85 -5.80
N VAL A 73 -14.13 -2.90 -7.11
CA VAL A 73 -12.92 -3.23 -7.90
C VAL A 73 -11.79 -2.23 -7.62
N SER A 74 -12.11 -0.94 -7.54
CA SER A 74 -11.12 0.11 -7.24
C SER A 74 -10.49 -0.07 -5.85
N SER A 75 -11.27 -0.56 -4.89
CA SER A 75 -10.77 -0.88 -3.55
C SER A 75 -9.71 -1.98 -3.56
N GLY A 76 -9.91 -3.01 -4.38
CA GLY A 76 -8.99 -4.14 -4.48
C GLY A 76 -7.70 -3.83 -5.23
N MET A 77 -7.70 -2.82 -6.09
CA MET A 77 -6.53 -2.46 -6.91
C MET A 77 -5.46 -1.65 -6.16
N GLY A 78 -5.81 -1.02 -5.03
CA GLY A 78 -4.85 -0.23 -4.24
C GLY A 78 -4.19 0.88 -5.07
N THR A 79 -2.86 0.91 -5.10
CA THR A 79 -2.08 1.90 -5.87
C THR A 79 -1.83 1.52 -7.33
N CYS A 80 -2.38 0.42 -7.83
CA CYS A 80 -2.24 0.00 -9.22
C CYS A 80 -2.82 1.08 -10.16
N GLY A 81 -1.97 1.81 -10.86
CA GLY A 81 -2.37 2.95 -11.68
C GLY A 81 -3.14 4.04 -10.92
N LEU A 82 -3.00 4.10 -9.60
CA LEU A 82 -3.75 5.00 -8.69
C LEU A 82 -5.28 4.79 -8.73
N VAL A 83 -5.75 3.65 -9.21
CA VAL A 83 -7.19 3.36 -9.37
C VAL A 83 -7.93 3.39 -8.04
N GLY A 84 -7.32 2.88 -6.96
CA GLY A 84 -7.92 2.91 -5.63
C GLY A 84 -8.15 4.34 -5.13
N GLN A 85 -7.15 5.20 -5.26
CA GLN A 85 -7.22 6.61 -4.84
C GLN A 85 -8.23 7.40 -5.67
N ILE A 86 -8.22 7.22 -6.98
CA ILE A 86 -9.20 7.83 -7.89
C ILE A 86 -10.61 7.38 -7.52
N GLY A 87 -10.80 6.08 -7.25
CA GLY A 87 -12.09 5.53 -6.83
C GLY A 87 -12.59 6.09 -5.50
N VAL A 88 -11.70 6.37 -4.55
CA VAL A 88 -12.06 7.04 -3.28
C VAL A 88 -12.50 8.47 -3.52
N ILE A 89 -11.75 9.22 -4.33
CA ILE A 89 -12.08 10.61 -4.64
C ILE A 89 -13.41 10.69 -5.39
N ASP A 90 -13.63 9.82 -6.37
CA ASP A 90 -14.89 9.74 -7.11
C ASP A 90 -16.07 9.42 -6.16
N GLY A 91 -15.89 8.46 -5.26
CA GLY A 91 -16.87 8.14 -4.23
C GLY A 91 -17.20 9.34 -3.34
N TRP A 92 -16.19 10.08 -2.88
CA TRP A 92 -16.41 11.28 -2.06
C TRP A 92 -17.12 12.40 -2.83
N VAL A 93 -16.77 12.61 -4.09
CA VAL A 93 -17.46 13.60 -4.95
C VAL A 93 -18.93 13.23 -5.12
N ASN A 94 -19.22 11.96 -5.38
CA ASN A 94 -20.59 11.47 -5.50
C ASN A 94 -21.37 11.58 -4.19
N ASP A 95 -20.74 11.29 -3.03
CA ASP A 95 -21.35 11.42 -1.71
C ASP A 95 -21.69 12.89 -1.39
N VAL A 96 -20.82 13.82 -1.76
CA VAL A 96 -21.09 15.26 -1.62
C VAL A 96 -22.24 15.68 -2.53
N ALA A 97 -22.28 15.21 -3.78
CA ALA A 97 -23.34 15.52 -4.73
C ALA A 97 -24.70 14.97 -4.28
N ASN A 98 -24.71 13.78 -3.64
CA ASN A 98 -25.93 13.14 -3.13
C ASN A 98 -26.33 13.61 -1.70
N GLY A 99 -25.56 14.51 -1.09
CA GLY A 99 -25.80 15.00 0.26
C GLY A 99 -25.46 14.05 1.40
N LEU A 100 -24.80 12.94 1.11
CA LEU A 100 -24.35 11.94 2.11
C LEU A 100 -23.14 12.44 2.89
N LYS A 101 -22.34 13.31 2.29
CA LYS A 101 -21.17 13.95 2.89
C LYS A 101 -21.23 15.45 2.67
N ALA A 102 -21.00 16.24 3.72
CA ALA A 102 -21.12 17.70 3.65
C ALA A 102 -20.03 18.34 2.77
N ALA A 103 -18.78 17.87 2.89
CA ALA A 103 -17.65 18.31 2.08
C ALA A 103 -16.46 17.35 2.23
N ILE A 104 -15.54 17.36 1.28
CA ILE A 104 -14.25 16.69 1.40
C ILE A 104 -13.35 17.56 2.26
N THR A 105 -12.97 17.05 3.45
CA THR A 105 -12.15 17.82 4.39
C THR A 105 -10.66 17.67 4.11
N PRO A 106 -9.79 18.64 4.53
CA PRO A 106 -8.34 18.47 4.46
C PRO A 106 -7.84 17.22 5.20
N MET A 107 -8.54 16.79 6.24
CA MET A 107 -8.22 15.57 6.98
C MET A 107 -8.44 14.31 6.15
N ASP A 108 -9.45 14.27 5.29
CA ASP A 108 -9.70 13.16 4.36
C ASP A 108 -8.52 13.01 3.38
N TRP A 109 -8.05 14.11 2.83
CA TRP A 109 -6.87 14.13 1.95
C TRP A 109 -5.60 13.71 2.66
N ALA A 110 -5.35 14.25 3.86
CA ALA A 110 -4.20 13.88 4.68
C ALA A 110 -4.23 12.39 5.05
N GLY A 111 -5.39 11.90 5.46
CA GLY A 111 -5.58 10.48 5.77
C GLY A 111 -5.35 9.58 4.57
N LEU A 112 -5.87 9.93 3.40
CA LEU A 112 -5.66 9.17 2.17
C LEU A 112 -4.17 9.08 1.81
N ALA A 113 -3.47 10.22 1.76
CA ALA A 113 -2.05 10.25 1.44
C ALA A 113 -1.23 9.49 2.49
N LEU A 114 -1.47 9.72 3.77
CA LEU A 114 -0.74 9.09 4.87
C LEU A 114 -0.92 7.57 4.87
N LEU A 115 -2.17 7.09 4.79
CA LEU A 115 -2.48 5.66 4.88
C LEU A 115 -2.12 4.89 3.61
N CYS A 116 -2.17 5.50 2.44
CA CYS A 116 -1.88 4.82 1.19
C CYS A 116 -0.39 4.82 0.84
N PHE A 117 0.37 5.82 1.27
CA PHE A 117 1.76 6.00 0.85
C PHE A 117 2.75 6.06 2.00
N VAL A 118 2.59 6.99 2.93
CA VAL A 118 3.60 7.30 3.95
C VAL A 118 3.71 6.20 4.99
N LEU A 119 2.62 5.85 5.65
CA LEU A 119 2.61 4.81 6.69
C LEU A 119 3.04 3.44 6.18
N PRO A 120 2.51 2.93 5.04
CA PRO A 120 2.98 1.67 4.49
C PRO A 120 4.47 1.67 4.15
N ALA A 121 4.97 2.76 3.60
CA ALA A 121 6.38 2.88 3.26
C ALA A 121 7.27 2.82 4.50
N VAL A 122 6.98 3.62 5.51
CA VAL A 122 7.76 3.69 6.75
C VAL A 122 7.67 2.39 7.54
N LEU A 123 6.46 1.86 7.75
CA LEU A 123 6.26 0.63 8.52
C LEU A 123 6.93 -0.57 7.85
N SER A 124 6.74 -0.75 6.55
CA SER A 124 7.36 -1.84 5.81
C SER A 124 8.87 -1.74 5.83
N TRP A 125 9.42 -0.55 5.69
CA TRP A 125 10.85 -0.32 5.74
C TRP A 125 11.46 -0.67 7.10
N VAL A 126 10.86 -0.18 8.19
CA VAL A 126 11.32 -0.45 9.56
C VAL A 126 11.24 -1.94 9.89
N ILE A 127 10.12 -2.58 9.58
CA ILE A 127 9.92 -4.02 9.82
C ILE A 127 10.93 -4.84 9.00
N ASN A 128 11.14 -4.49 7.73
CA ASN A 128 12.10 -5.17 6.87
C ASN A 128 13.54 -5.02 7.35
N LEU A 129 13.92 -3.87 7.89
CA LEU A 129 15.23 -3.70 8.51
C LEU A 129 15.43 -4.65 9.70
N GLY A 130 14.39 -4.81 10.53
CA GLY A 130 14.40 -5.79 11.62
C GLY A 130 14.58 -7.21 11.11
N LEU A 131 13.83 -7.61 10.08
CA LEU A 131 13.91 -8.95 9.49
C LEU A 131 15.27 -9.21 8.83
N ARG A 132 15.87 -8.20 8.21
CA ARG A 132 17.23 -8.31 7.65
C ARG A 132 18.28 -8.49 8.74
N LYS A 133 18.16 -7.79 9.86
CA LYS A 133 19.05 -7.98 11.03
C LYS A 133 18.94 -9.37 11.63
N LEU A 134 17.74 -9.96 11.63
CA LEU A 134 17.51 -11.33 12.07
C LEU A 134 17.99 -12.38 11.04
N GLY A 135 18.41 -11.97 9.86
CA GLY A 135 18.86 -12.85 8.80
C GLY A 135 17.73 -13.62 8.09
N TRP A 136 16.46 -13.24 8.30
CA TRP A 136 15.31 -13.89 7.67
C TRP A 136 15.11 -13.45 6.23
N VAL A 137 15.49 -12.22 5.91
CA VAL A 137 15.46 -11.66 4.56
C VAL A 137 16.88 -11.29 4.16
N LYS A 138 17.35 -11.82 3.05
CA LYS A 138 18.70 -11.57 2.51
C LYS A 138 18.65 -10.60 1.33
N ASP A 139 19.78 -9.98 1.04
CA ASP A 139 19.93 -9.16 -0.16
C ASP A 139 19.83 -10.08 -1.39
N GLY A 140 18.98 -9.66 -2.36
CA GLY A 140 18.68 -10.44 -3.55
C GLY A 140 17.36 -11.22 -3.49
N ASP A 141 16.76 -11.41 -2.30
CA ASP A 141 15.51 -12.18 -2.16
C ASP A 141 14.30 -11.49 -2.85
N MET A 142 14.37 -10.19 -3.05
CA MET A 142 13.30 -9.38 -3.66
C MET A 142 13.68 -8.81 -5.03
N LYS A 143 14.77 -9.27 -5.61
CA LYS A 143 15.22 -8.81 -6.94
C LYS A 143 14.22 -9.25 -8.00
N LEU A 144 13.85 -8.32 -8.87
CA LEU A 144 12.99 -8.54 -10.03
C LEU A 144 13.83 -8.58 -11.30
N ASP A 145 13.46 -9.44 -12.22
CA ASP A 145 14.01 -9.48 -13.58
C ASP A 145 13.20 -8.48 -14.44
N LEU A 146 13.62 -7.22 -14.38
CA LEU A 146 13.00 -6.11 -15.12
C LEU A 146 13.81 -5.77 -16.36
#